data_dd2afef19b93c099736e15e9131c7dcf
#
_entry.id   dd2afef19b93c099736e15e9131c7dcf
#
_cell.length_a   1.000
_cell.length_b   1.000
_cell.length_c   1.000
_cell.angle_alpha   90.00
_cell.angle_beta   90.00
_cell.angle_gamma   90.00
#
_symmetry.space_group_name_H-M   'P 1'
#
loop_
_entity.id
_entity.type
_entity.pdbx_description
1 polymer ?
#
loop_
_entity_poly.entity_id
_entity_poly.type
_entity_poly.pdbx_seq_one_letter_code
_entity_poly.pdbx_strand_id
1 'polypeptide(L)'
;RLRPMPPVPPRSAGGQATDWDCLVKLWTRESSWLWYAENASSGAYGIPQSLPADKMAAFGANYRDDAAVQIDWGLWYIAQAYGSPSKAWQNSEQIGWY
;
A
#
# COMPACT_ATOMS: atom_id res chain seq x y z
N ARG A 1 11.95 -6.94 7.64
CA ARG A 1 10.73 -6.17 7.58
C ARG A 1 11.04 -4.71 7.32
N LEU A 2 10.58 -4.22 6.21
CA LEU A 2 10.83 -2.85 5.79
C LEU A 2 9.56 -2.01 5.97
N ARG A 3 9.46 -1.38 7.11
CA ARG A 3 8.42 -0.38 7.33
C ARG A 3 9.08 0.99 7.28
N PRO A 4 8.73 1.85 6.32
CA PRO A 4 9.31 3.18 6.27
C PRO A 4 8.97 3.94 7.55
N MET A 5 9.93 4.70 8.05
CA MET A 5 9.73 5.57 9.19
C MET A 5 9.12 6.87 8.67
N PRO A 6 7.84 7.09 8.88
CA PRO A 6 7.21 8.29 8.36
C PRO A 6 7.62 9.51 9.15
N PRO A 7 7.66 10.67 8.51
CA PRO A 7 7.59 11.90 9.26
C PRO A 7 6.26 11.88 10.03
N VAL A 8 6.28 12.32 11.27
CA VAL A 8 5.05 12.40 12.05
C VAL A 8 4.22 13.53 11.48
N PRO A 9 3.08 13.25 10.79
CA PRO A 9 2.29 14.32 10.24
C PRO A 9 1.60 15.10 11.36
N PRO A 10 1.37 16.39 11.17
CA PRO A 10 0.56 17.13 12.13
C PRO A 10 -0.85 16.53 12.18
N ARG A 11 -1.36 16.35 13.35
CA ARG A 11 -2.73 15.89 13.49
C ARG A 11 -3.68 17.00 13.08
N SER A 12 -4.65 16.63 12.26
CA SER A 12 -5.69 17.54 11.92
C SER A 12 -6.58 17.82 13.15
N ALA A 13 -7.09 19.01 13.24
CA ALA A 13 -8.04 19.36 14.28
C ALA A 13 -9.27 18.44 14.19
N GLY A 14 -9.74 17.94 15.31
CA GLY A 14 -10.89 17.05 15.35
C GLY A 14 -10.57 15.57 15.19
N GLY A 15 -9.30 15.21 15.10
CA GLY A 15 -8.87 13.81 15.12
C GLY A 15 -9.16 13.02 13.85
N GLN A 16 -9.37 13.69 12.73
CA GLN A 16 -9.56 12.99 11.45
C GLN A 16 -8.26 12.33 11.00
N ALA A 17 -8.39 11.12 10.45
CA ALA A 17 -7.26 10.41 9.91
C ALA A 17 -6.70 11.13 8.68
N THR A 18 -5.38 11.24 8.62
CA THR A 18 -4.69 11.79 7.45
C THR A 18 -4.57 10.70 6.38
N ASP A 19 -4.21 11.09 5.16
CA ASP A 19 -3.90 10.13 4.10
C ASP A 19 -2.77 9.19 4.52
N TRP A 20 -1.78 9.70 5.26
CA TRP A 20 -0.69 8.88 5.77
C TRP A 20 -1.21 7.82 6.75
N ASP A 21 -2.05 8.21 7.70
CA ASP A 21 -2.63 7.25 8.66
C ASP A 21 -3.39 6.15 7.93
N CYS A 22 -4.16 6.52 6.93
CA CYS A 22 -4.93 5.56 6.13
C CYS A 22 -4.02 4.61 5.34
N LEU A 23 -2.94 5.12 4.78
CA LEU A 23 -1.96 4.30 4.06
C LEU A 23 -1.31 3.28 4.99
N VAL A 24 -0.93 3.71 6.19
CA VAL A 24 -0.35 2.81 7.19
C VAL A 24 -1.33 1.68 7.52
N LYS A 25 -2.58 2.01 7.75
CA LYS A 25 -3.62 1.01 8.06
C LYS A 25 -3.83 0.06 6.89
N LEU A 26 -3.93 0.59 5.69
CA LEU A 26 -4.19 -0.17 4.48
C LEU A 26 -3.09 -1.20 4.24
N TRP A 27 -1.84 -0.78 4.20
CA TRP A 27 -0.73 -1.68 3.89
C TRP A 27 -0.34 -2.56 5.08
N THR A 28 -0.66 -2.17 6.30
CA THR A 28 -0.57 -3.06 7.45
C THR A 28 -1.53 -4.23 7.28
N ARG A 29 -2.75 -3.94 6.85
CA ARG A 29 -3.75 -4.96 6.58
C ARG A 29 -3.36 -5.86 5.41
N GLU A 30 -2.81 -5.28 4.33
CA GLU A 30 -2.47 -6.03 3.13
C GLU A 30 -1.28 -6.97 3.32
N SER A 31 -0.21 -6.47 3.93
CA SER A 31 1.06 -7.19 3.94
C SER A 31 1.86 -7.04 5.22
N SER A 32 1.36 -6.27 6.19
CA SER A 32 2.13 -5.83 7.36
C SER A 32 3.45 -5.14 6.95
N TRP A 33 3.43 -4.46 5.80
CA TRP A 33 4.58 -3.77 5.22
C TRP A 33 5.75 -4.70 4.87
N LEU A 34 5.46 -6.00 4.66
CA LEU A 34 6.50 -6.96 4.30
C LEU A 34 6.65 -7.00 2.79
N TRP A 35 7.84 -6.63 2.30
CA TRP A 35 8.09 -6.58 0.87
C TRP A 35 7.99 -7.96 0.20
N TYR A 36 8.19 -9.03 0.97
CA TYR A 36 8.16 -10.41 0.45
C TYR A 36 6.82 -11.11 0.69
N ALA A 37 5.81 -10.40 1.21
CA ALA A 37 4.51 -11.02 1.46
C ALA A 37 3.87 -11.46 0.15
N GLU A 38 3.42 -12.69 0.10
CA GLU A 38 2.75 -13.24 -1.07
C GLU A 38 1.53 -14.04 -0.65
N ASN A 39 0.39 -13.74 -1.29
CA ASN A 39 -0.83 -14.50 -1.05
C ASN A 39 -0.75 -15.82 -1.84
N ALA A 40 -0.79 -16.96 -1.12
CA ALA A 40 -0.65 -18.26 -1.74
C ALA A 40 -1.77 -18.59 -2.74
N SER A 41 -2.96 -18.03 -2.53
CA SER A 41 -4.11 -18.29 -3.39
C SER A 41 -4.09 -17.46 -4.66
N SER A 42 -3.86 -16.14 -4.52
CA SER A 42 -4.00 -15.20 -5.63
C SER A 42 -2.69 -14.84 -6.31
N GLY A 43 -1.56 -14.96 -5.60
CA GLY A 43 -0.27 -14.49 -6.07
C GLY A 43 -0.04 -13.00 -5.85
N ALA A 44 -0.95 -12.30 -5.17
CA ALA A 44 -0.75 -10.90 -4.81
C ALA A 44 0.55 -10.76 -4.04
N TYR A 45 1.38 -9.76 -4.38
CA TYR A 45 2.75 -9.70 -3.91
C TYR A 45 3.15 -8.33 -3.39
N GLY A 46 4.00 -8.35 -2.35
CA GLY A 46 4.69 -7.18 -1.84
C GLY A 46 3.86 -6.32 -0.92
N ILE A 47 4.41 -5.17 -0.56
CA ILE A 47 3.77 -4.24 0.37
C ILE A 47 2.35 -3.86 -0.07
N PRO A 48 2.12 -3.48 -1.34
CA PRO A 48 0.77 -3.11 -1.79
C PRO A 48 -0.10 -4.29 -2.19
N GLN A 49 0.44 -5.50 -2.22
CA GLN A 49 -0.27 -6.70 -2.69
C GLN A 49 -0.74 -6.54 -4.14
N SER A 50 0.21 -6.24 -5.02
CA SER A 50 -0.05 -6.11 -6.46
C SER A 50 -0.57 -7.42 -7.05
N LEU A 51 -1.61 -7.33 -7.86
CA LEU A 51 -2.22 -8.49 -8.51
C LEU A 51 -2.54 -8.16 -9.98
N PRO A 52 -1.88 -8.79 -10.95
CA PRO A 52 -0.74 -9.67 -10.77
C PRO A 52 0.51 -8.92 -10.28
N ALA A 53 1.43 -9.64 -9.67
CA ALA A 53 2.62 -9.03 -9.09
C ALA A 53 3.46 -8.25 -10.10
N ASP A 54 3.53 -8.74 -11.34
CA ASP A 54 4.38 -8.15 -12.39
C ASP A 54 3.92 -6.78 -12.88
N LYS A 55 2.76 -6.30 -12.45
CA LYS A 55 2.39 -4.90 -12.69
C LYS A 55 3.44 -3.93 -12.14
N MET A 56 4.10 -4.31 -11.06
CA MET A 56 5.14 -3.47 -10.44
C MET A 56 6.42 -3.37 -11.28
N ALA A 57 6.58 -4.25 -12.26
CA ALA A 57 7.76 -4.23 -13.13
C ALA A 57 7.90 -2.93 -13.93
N ALA A 58 6.79 -2.22 -14.15
CA ALA A 58 6.81 -0.92 -14.82
C ALA A 58 7.61 0.14 -14.02
N PHE A 59 7.75 -0.05 -12.71
CA PHE A 59 8.48 0.88 -11.84
C PHE A 59 9.89 0.38 -11.50
N GLY A 60 10.20 -0.86 -11.84
CA GLY A 60 11.51 -1.42 -11.61
C GLY A 60 11.50 -2.93 -11.81
N ALA A 61 12.46 -3.45 -12.59
CA ALA A 61 12.53 -4.88 -12.88
C ALA A 61 12.80 -5.73 -11.64
N ASN A 62 13.39 -5.13 -10.61
CA ASN A 62 13.72 -5.80 -9.34
C ASN A 62 12.63 -5.65 -8.29
N TYR A 63 11.40 -5.41 -8.70
CA TYR A 63 10.28 -5.12 -7.80
C TYR A 63 10.08 -6.17 -6.71
N ARG A 64 10.43 -7.43 -6.95
CA ARG A 64 10.24 -8.49 -5.95
C ARG A 64 11.16 -8.34 -4.75
N ASP A 65 12.27 -7.64 -4.90
CA ASP A 65 13.28 -7.49 -3.85
C ASP A 65 13.44 -6.04 -3.38
N ASP A 66 12.69 -5.12 -3.95
CA ASP A 66 12.87 -3.69 -3.69
C ASP A 66 11.61 -3.04 -3.15
N ALA A 67 11.62 -2.77 -1.85
CA ALA A 67 10.50 -2.14 -1.17
C ALA A 67 10.17 -0.75 -1.74
N ALA A 68 11.19 0.01 -2.14
CA ALA A 68 10.98 1.35 -2.69
C ALA A 68 10.19 1.30 -4.00
N VAL A 69 10.51 0.35 -4.88
CA VAL A 69 9.77 0.15 -6.13
C VAL A 69 8.32 -0.21 -5.83
N GLN A 70 8.10 -1.09 -4.86
CA GLN A 70 6.75 -1.51 -4.47
C GLN A 70 5.94 -0.35 -3.91
N ILE A 71 6.55 0.48 -3.08
CA ILE A 71 5.89 1.65 -2.50
C ILE A 71 5.54 2.66 -3.59
N ASP A 72 6.46 2.93 -4.50
CA ASP A 72 6.21 3.85 -5.61
C ASP A 72 5.04 3.38 -6.47
N TRP A 73 5.03 2.11 -6.84
CA TRP A 73 3.92 1.55 -7.60
C TRP A 73 2.61 1.61 -6.83
N GLY A 74 2.65 1.28 -5.55
CA GLY A 74 1.46 1.28 -4.71
C GLY A 74 0.84 2.66 -4.57
N LEU A 75 1.66 3.69 -4.40
CA LEU A 75 1.18 5.07 -4.34
C LEU A 75 0.56 5.50 -5.68
N TRP A 76 1.21 5.14 -6.77
CA TRP A 76 0.68 5.40 -8.11
C TRP A 76 -0.67 4.69 -8.31
N TYR A 77 -0.74 3.42 -7.95
CA TYR A 77 -1.97 2.64 -8.08
C TYR A 77 -3.13 3.26 -7.28
N ILE A 78 -2.87 3.62 -6.03
CA ILE A 78 -3.89 4.25 -5.18
C ILE A 78 -4.38 5.56 -5.80
N ALA A 79 -3.47 6.37 -6.32
CA ALA A 79 -3.84 7.63 -6.96
C ALA A 79 -4.72 7.41 -8.20
N GLN A 80 -4.40 6.40 -9.00
CA GLN A 80 -5.17 6.09 -10.22
C GLN A 80 -6.53 5.46 -9.90
N ALA A 81 -6.56 4.51 -8.97
CA ALA A 81 -7.75 3.71 -8.71
C ALA A 81 -8.72 4.39 -7.75
N TYR A 82 -8.23 5.12 -6.78
CA TYR A 82 -9.04 5.67 -5.70
C TYR A 82 -8.91 7.17 -5.50
N GLY A 83 -7.84 7.77 -5.97
CA GLY A 83 -7.54 9.19 -5.83
C GLY A 83 -6.75 9.54 -4.56
N SER A 84 -6.94 8.81 -3.47
CA SER A 84 -6.22 9.05 -2.22
C SER A 84 -6.16 7.81 -1.34
N PRO A 85 -5.18 7.72 -0.45
CA PRO A 85 -5.12 6.62 0.53
C PRO A 85 -6.36 6.53 1.42
N SER A 86 -6.97 7.66 1.77
CA SER A 86 -8.20 7.67 2.57
C SER A 86 -9.33 6.95 1.86
N LYS A 87 -9.48 7.19 0.55
CA LYS A 87 -10.52 6.53 -0.24
C LYS A 87 -10.23 5.05 -0.44
N ALA A 88 -8.97 4.69 -0.63
CA ALA A 88 -8.56 3.29 -0.74
C ALA A 88 -8.86 2.55 0.57
N TRP A 89 -8.55 3.17 1.70
CA TRP A 89 -8.83 2.57 3.01
C TRP A 89 -10.32 2.40 3.25
N GLN A 90 -11.13 3.40 2.90
CA GLN A 90 -12.59 3.30 3.02
C GLN A 90 -13.13 2.13 2.21
N ASN A 91 -12.62 1.96 0.99
CA ASN A 91 -13.00 0.83 0.13
C ASN A 91 -12.63 -0.50 0.79
N SER A 92 -11.43 -0.60 1.34
CA SER A 92 -10.96 -1.80 2.03
C SER A 92 -11.83 -2.12 3.25
N GLU A 93 -12.26 -1.12 4.01
CA GLU A 93 -13.13 -1.32 5.17
C GLU A 93 -14.51 -1.82 4.77
N GLN A 94 -15.03 -1.34 3.65
CA GLN A 94 -16.38 -1.69 3.20
C GLN A 94 -16.47 -3.05 2.55
N ILE A 95 -15.50 -3.39 1.71
CA ILE A 95 -15.58 -4.61 0.89
C ILE A 95 -14.42 -5.58 1.11
N GLY A 96 -13.48 -5.27 2.02
CA GLY A 96 -12.43 -6.18 2.41
C GLY A 96 -11.20 -6.23 1.50
N TRP A 97 -11.17 -5.42 0.41
CA TRP A 97 -10.01 -5.33 -0.49
C TRP A 97 -9.92 -3.95 -1.13
N TYR A 98 -8.82 -3.73 -1.83
CA TYR A 98 -8.69 -2.50 -2.59
C TYR A 98 -8.02 -2.75 -3.94
#